data_c8b98af11bafbd33d8d0f28ee9dbef4b
#
_entry.id   c8b98af11bafbd33d8d0f28ee9dbef4b
#
_cell.length_a   1.000
_cell.length_b   1.000
_cell.length_c   1.000
_cell.angle_alpha   90.00
_cell.angle_beta   90.00
_cell.angle_gamma   90.00
#
_symmetry.space_group_name_H-M   'P 1'
#
loop_
_entity.id
_entity.type
_entity.pdbx_description
1 polymer ?
#
loop_
_entity_poly.entity_id
_entity_poly.type
_entity_poly.pdbx_seq_one_letter_code
_entity_poly.pdbx_strand_id
1 'polypeptide(L)'
;MLNRKIDNDIDVHFSNSKKALFLTGARQVGKTYSIRKYAKLHGLNLIEFNFLLQPETMDIINGAGDVKELLLRISAYSRVPLVRSKTLIFFDEVQECPDVMTWVKALVDEGSYIYALSGSLLGVELKDIRSVPVGYMSEMQVYPMDFEEFVRAVGVPENVLEAVKKSWSEKTPVDAYIHEKMMQLFHLYIIVGGMPAAVQTYIDSNNIQNVVKEQRDIINLYKKDIARYDQDVRKKLYIDEVFDLIPSELNAKNKRFILKRLNENMTFGRHENDFIWLKDADMALPTYNVEEPVSPLKLSEQRNLFKLFQNDVGLLSCQYSSGGIQLKILQGKVNVNYGSVFENAVAQELHAHGWDLYYFNSKKQGEIDFILETDDEIIPLEVKSGKDYERHNALSKVLSTPNYGIRRAIVLCNDNLHVKGNVEYLPVYMTMFLVKQDELENPIYKVNLDF
;
A
#
# COMPACT_ATOMS: atom_id res chain seq x y z
N MET A 1 -5.14 12.21 17.07
CA MET A 1 -5.31 12.43 15.61
C MET A 1 -4.08 11.86 14.97
N LEU A 2 -4.22 10.86 14.10
CA LEU A 2 -3.08 10.22 13.44
C LEU A 2 -2.43 11.18 12.44
N ASN A 3 -1.10 11.24 12.44
CA ASN A 3 -0.33 11.94 11.44
C ASN A 3 0.11 10.95 10.37
N ARG A 4 -0.08 11.32 9.10
CA ARG A 4 0.19 10.48 7.95
C ARG A 4 1.23 11.15 7.05
N LYS A 5 2.07 10.35 6.37
CA LYS A 5 3.01 10.86 5.36
C LYS A 5 2.27 11.56 4.23
N ILE A 6 1.14 11.00 3.80
CA ILE A 6 0.27 11.58 2.76
C ILE A 6 -0.24 12.99 3.09
N ASP A 7 -0.34 13.37 4.38
CA ASP A 7 -0.78 14.72 4.76
C ASP A 7 0.20 15.78 4.23
N ASN A 8 1.52 15.50 4.28
CA ASN A 8 2.54 16.38 3.71
C ASN A 8 2.47 16.42 2.18
N ASP A 9 2.22 15.27 1.54
CA ASP A 9 2.14 15.20 0.08
C ASP A 9 0.93 15.99 -0.45
N ILE A 10 -0.19 15.96 0.28
CA ILE A 10 -1.38 16.78 0.01
C ILE A 10 -1.04 18.26 0.13
N ASP A 11 -0.31 18.67 1.18
CA ASP A 11 0.14 20.06 1.38
C ASP A 11 1.05 20.53 0.23
N VAL A 12 2.02 19.71 -0.16
CA VAL A 12 2.94 19.98 -1.27
C VAL A 12 2.17 20.09 -2.58
N HIS A 13 1.20 19.21 -2.83
CA HIS A 13 0.39 19.24 -4.04
C HIS A 13 -0.38 20.56 -4.18
N PHE A 14 -1.20 20.93 -3.19
CA PHE A 14 -2.02 22.13 -3.29
C PHE A 14 -1.23 23.44 -3.17
N SER A 15 0.00 23.39 -2.65
CA SER A 15 0.91 24.51 -2.65
C SER A 15 1.54 24.78 -4.03
N ASN A 16 1.78 23.72 -4.82
CA ASN A 16 2.56 23.78 -6.05
C ASN A 16 1.72 23.55 -7.32
N SER A 17 0.49 23.07 -7.20
CA SER A 17 -0.35 22.68 -8.33
C SER A 17 -1.76 23.23 -8.21
N LYS A 18 -2.37 23.56 -9.36
CA LYS A 18 -3.80 23.89 -9.48
C LYS A 18 -4.65 22.70 -9.95
N LYS A 19 -4.02 21.56 -10.20
CA LYS A 19 -4.74 20.34 -10.61
C LYS A 19 -5.61 19.83 -9.48
N ALA A 20 -6.71 19.19 -9.82
CA ALA A 20 -7.48 18.44 -8.84
C ALA A 20 -6.62 17.30 -8.25
N LEU A 21 -6.76 17.06 -6.96
CA LEU A 21 -6.11 15.94 -6.29
C LEU A 21 -7.05 14.74 -6.28
N PHE A 22 -6.56 13.59 -6.68
CA PHE A 22 -7.31 12.36 -6.68
C PHE A 22 -6.65 11.33 -5.77
N LEU A 23 -7.31 10.97 -4.66
CA LEU A 23 -6.83 9.97 -3.72
C LEU A 23 -7.41 8.59 -4.05
N THR A 24 -6.53 7.65 -4.38
CA THR A 24 -6.85 6.23 -4.60
C THR A 24 -6.37 5.37 -3.43
N GLY A 25 -6.69 4.09 -3.45
CA GLY A 25 -6.29 3.11 -2.42
C GLY A 25 -7.47 2.39 -1.78
N ALA A 26 -7.18 1.33 -1.01
CA ALA A 26 -8.18 0.49 -0.37
C ALA A 26 -9.19 1.26 0.48
N ARG A 27 -10.32 0.64 0.78
CA ARG A 27 -11.24 1.18 1.79
C ARG A 27 -10.59 1.26 3.16
N GLN A 28 -11.01 2.27 3.95
CA GLN A 28 -10.59 2.47 5.35
C GLN A 28 -9.11 2.88 5.55
N VAL A 29 -8.36 3.18 4.48
CA VAL A 29 -6.96 3.65 4.58
C VAL A 29 -6.83 5.13 4.96
N GLY A 30 -7.95 5.88 5.01
CA GLY A 30 -7.99 7.24 5.53
C GLY A 30 -8.08 8.36 4.49
N LYS A 31 -8.41 8.09 3.22
CA LYS A 31 -8.55 9.08 2.14
C LYS A 31 -9.39 10.30 2.52
N THR A 32 -10.65 10.07 2.86
CA THR A 32 -11.61 11.11 3.28
C THR A 32 -11.10 11.89 4.50
N TYR A 33 -10.50 11.18 5.45
CA TYR A 33 -9.95 11.79 6.66
C TYR A 33 -8.82 12.78 6.34
N SER A 34 -7.88 12.44 5.46
CA SER A 34 -6.75 13.30 5.09
C SER A 34 -7.23 14.58 4.39
N ILE A 35 -8.22 14.50 3.50
CA ILE A 35 -8.82 15.71 2.87
C ILE A 35 -9.52 16.60 3.88
N ARG A 36 -10.34 16.03 4.79
CA ARG A 36 -10.99 16.79 5.86
C ARG A 36 -9.97 17.44 6.81
N LYS A 37 -8.89 16.72 7.13
CA LYS A 37 -7.78 17.24 7.96
C LYS A 37 -7.11 18.41 7.27
N TYR A 38 -6.78 18.29 5.99
CA TYR A 38 -6.18 19.34 5.17
C TYR A 38 -7.09 20.60 5.18
N ALA A 39 -8.37 20.46 4.85
CA ALA A 39 -9.31 21.58 4.84
C ALA A 39 -9.39 22.30 6.20
N LYS A 40 -9.41 21.52 7.30
CA LYS A 40 -9.44 22.06 8.66
C LYS A 40 -8.16 22.83 9.02
N LEU A 41 -6.99 22.29 8.70
CA LEU A 41 -5.70 22.91 9.01
C LEU A 41 -5.50 24.23 8.27
N HIS A 42 -5.98 24.32 7.02
CA HIS A 42 -5.87 25.51 6.18
C HIS A 42 -7.06 26.47 6.29
N GLY A 43 -8.02 26.19 7.17
CA GLY A 43 -9.21 27.04 7.36
C GLY A 43 -10.06 27.18 6.09
N LEU A 44 -10.10 26.14 5.25
CA LEU A 44 -10.90 26.13 4.02
C LEU A 44 -12.37 25.80 4.31
N ASN A 45 -13.26 26.38 3.54
CA ASN A 45 -14.64 25.95 3.47
C ASN A 45 -14.70 24.60 2.74
N LEU A 46 -15.05 23.53 3.44
CA LEU A 46 -15.19 22.20 2.84
C LEU A 46 -16.63 21.97 2.39
N ILE A 47 -16.79 21.65 1.11
CA ILE A 47 -18.05 21.15 0.53
C ILE A 47 -17.77 19.73 0.08
N GLU A 48 -18.42 18.77 0.73
CA GLU A 48 -18.20 17.34 0.51
C GLU A 48 -19.45 16.70 -0.10
N PHE A 49 -19.24 15.93 -1.17
CA PHE A 49 -20.22 15.07 -1.81
C PHE A 49 -19.76 13.62 -1.61
N ASN A 50 -20.43 12.91 -0.72
CA ASN A 50 -20.18 11.46 -0.58
C ASN A 50 -21.27 10.69 -1.34
N PHE A 51 -20.95 10.24 -2.54
CA PHE A 51 -21.93 9.63 -3.44
C PHE A 51 -22.45 8.26 -2.97
N LEU A 52 -21.70 7.58 -2.10
CA LEU A 52 -22.15 6.33 -1.48
C LEU A 52 -23.18 6.56 -0.37
N LEU A 53 -22.98 7.60 0.45
CA LEU A 53 -23.87 7.90 1.59
C LEU A 53 -25.03 8.81 1.21
N GLN A 54 -24.87 9.60 0.16
CA GLN A 54 -25.83 10.61 -0.31
C GLN A 54 -26.05 10.49 -1.83
N PRO A 55 -26.58 9.36 -2.30
CA PRO A 55 -26.76 9.12 -3.73
C PRO A 55 -27.62 10.17 -4.45
N GLU A 56 -28.52 10.87 -3.74
CA GLU A 56 -29.31 11.96 -4.27
C GLU A 56 -28.46 13.15 -4.75
N THR A 57 -27.23 13.28 -4.29
CA THR A 57 -26.31 14.34 -4.73
C THR A 57 -25.79 14.13 -6.15
N MET A 58 -25.92 12.93 -6.71
CA MET A 58 -25.57 12.65 -8.12
C MET A 58 -26.41 13.50 -9.10
N ASP A 59 -27.65 13.83 -8.74
CA ASP A 59 -28.52 14.66 -9.57
C ASP A 59 -27.98 16.09 -9.75
N ILE A 60 -27.18 16.59 -8.79
CA ILE A 60 -26.48 17.87 -8.88
C ILE A 60 -25.48 17.84 -10.02
N ILE A 61 -24.74 16.74 -10.14
CA ILE A 61 -23.68 16.55 -11.11
C ILE A 61 -24.26 16.24 -12.48
N ASN A 62 -25.15 15.23 -12.57
CA ASN A 62 -25.68 14.69 -13.81
C ASN A 62 -26.66 15.65 -14.51
N GLY A 63 -27.31 16.53 -13.73
CA GLY A 63 -28.30 17.45 -14.29
C GLY A 63 -27.71 18.79 -14.80
N ALA A 64 -26.39 19.02 -14.67
CA ALA A 64 -25.78 20.28 -15.10
C ALA A 64 -25.49 20.28 -16.61
N GLY A 65 -25.78 21.38 -17.28
CA GLY A 65 -25.50 21.56 -18.71
C GLY A 65 -24.15 22.20 -18.98
N ASP A 66 -23.62 22.99 -18.06
CA ASP A 66 -22.30 23.62 -18.12
C ASP A 66 -21.67 23.81 -16.72
N VAL A 67 -20.40 24.24 -16.67
CA VAL A 67 -19.65 24.41 -15.42
C VAL A 67 -20.25 25.50 -14.52
N LYS A 68 -20.86 26.54 -15.10
CA LYS A 68 -21.49 27.63 -14.32
C LYS A 68 -22.76 27.14 -13.63
N GLU A 69 -23.56 26.36 -14.37
CA GLU A 69 -24.75 25.72 -13.81
C GLU A 69 -24.36 24.71 -12.72
N LEU A 70 -23.31 23.90 -12.94
CA LEU A 70 -22.82 22.97 -11.94
C LEU A 70 -22.41 23.69 -10.65
N LEU A 71 -21.61 24.75 -10.75
CA LEU A 71 -21.19 25.54 -9.58
C LEU A 71 -22.37 26.23 -8.89
N LEU A 72 -23.38 26.68 -9.65
CA LEU A 72 -24.62 27.23 -9.08
C LEU A 72 -25.40 26.18 -8.28
N ARG A 73 -25.51 24.95 -8.83
CA ARG A 73 -26.17 23.82 -8.14
C ARG A 73 -25.42 23.42 -6.87
N ILE A 74 -24.05 23.35 -6.93
CA ILE A 74 -23.20 23.11 -5.77
C ILE A 74 -23.41 24.21 -4.73
N SER A 75 -23.50 25.48 -5.14
CA SER A 75 -23.76 26.60 -4.24
C SER A 75 -25.14 26.52 -3.59
N ALA A 76 -26.15 26.11 -4.33
CA ALA A 76 -27.53 25.96 -3.81
C ALA A 76 -27.65 24.79 -2.82
N TYR A 77 -26.88 23.71 -3.02
CA TYR A 77 -26.83 22.56 -2.11
C TYR A 77 -26.03 22.86 -0.83
N SER A 78 -24.96 23.63 -0.97
CA SER A 78 -24.01 23.88 0.11
C SER A 78 -24.61 24.76 1.21
N ARG A 79 -24.38 24.37 2.46
CA ARG A 79 -24.68 25.24 3.64
C ARG A 79 -23.56 26.22 3.95
N VAL A 80 -22.43 26.10 3.25
CA VAL A 80 -21.22 26.93 3.41
C VAL A 80 -21.03 27.75 2.14
N PRO A 81 -20.72 29.06 2.23
CA PRO A 81 -20.56 29.89 1.05
C PRO A 81 -19.35 29.45 0.21
N LEU A 82 -19.50 29.43 -1.12
CA LEU A 82 -18.41 29.28 -2.04
C LEU A 82 -17.57 30.56 -2.06
N VAL A 83 -16.37 30.49 -1.50
CA VAL A 83 -15.42 31.62 -1.48
C VAL A 83 -14.22 31.26 -2.36
N ARG A 84 -13.93 32.13 -3.31
CA ARG A 84 -12.84 31.95 -4.27
C ARG A 84 -11.52 31.68 -3.54
N SER A 85 -10.76 30.68 -3.97
CA SER A 85 -9.49 30.25 -3.39
C SER A 85 -9.53 29.85 -1.89
N LYS A 86 -10.73 29.79 -1.27
CA LYS A 86 -10.93 29.38 0.13
C LYS A 86 -11.97 28.28 0.29
N THR A 87 -12.48 27.72 -0.80
CA THR A 87 -13.39 26.58 -0.79
C THR A 87 -12.71 25.39 -1.43
N LEU A 88 -12.73 24.27 -0.72
CA LEU A 88 -12.35 22.95 -1.24
C LEU A 88 -13.64 22.15 -1.50
N ILE A 89 -13.85 21.78 -2.75
CA ILE A 89 -14.94 20.92 -3.17
C ILE A 89 -14.40 19.50 -3.27
N PHE A 90 -14.95 18.60 -2.47
CA PHE A 90 -14.49 17.23 -2.35
C PHE A 90 -15.56 16.25 -2.83
N PHE A 91 -15.23 15.49 -3.83
CA PHE A 91 -16.04 14.41 -4.38
C PHE A 91 -15.51 13.07 -3.85
N ASP A 92 -16.23 12.50 -2.90
CA ASP A 92 -15.86 11.26 -2.22
C ASP A 92 -16.61 10.06 -2.81
N GLU A 93 -15.91 8.92 -2.99
CA GLU A 93 -16.41 7.69 -3.60
C GLU A 93 -16.91 7.91 -5.03
N VAL A 94 -16.06 8.53 -5.88
CA VAL A 94 -16.43 8.93 -7.26
C VAL A 94 -16.77 7.77 -8.19
N GLN A 95 -16.44 6.52 -7.84
CA GLN A 95 -16.89 5.35 -8.58
C GLN A 95 -18.42 5.22 -8.59
N GLU A 96 -19.12 5.73 -7.58
CA GLU A 96 -20.58 5.75 -7.55
C GLU A 96 -21.18 6.82 -8.50
N CYS A 97 -20.38 7.85 -8.87
CA CYS A 97 -20.79 8.92 -9.80
C CYS A 97 -19.68 9.22 -10.83
N PRO A 98 -19.44 8.32 -11.81
CA PRO A 98 -18.33 8.48 -12.77
C PRO A 98 -18.40 9.76 -13.61
N ASP A 99 -19.58 10.35 -13.78
CA ASP A 99 -19.78 11.59 -14.53
C ASP A 99 -19.01 12.78 -13.94
N VAL A 100 -18.68 12.77 -12.63
CA VAL A 100 -17.79 13.77 -11.99
C VAL A 100 -16.48 13.90 -12.75
N MET A 101 -15.91 12.78 -13.21
CA MET A 101 -14.62 12.77 -13.92
C MET A 101 -14.66 13.61 -15.20
N THR A 102 -15.81 13.69 -15.87
CA THR A 102 -15.98 14.50 -17.07
C THR A 102 -15.95 16.01 -16.77
N TRP A 103 -16.33 16.39 -15.56
CA TRP A 103 -16.34 17.79 -15.11
C TRP A 103 -14.99 18.30 -14.63
N VAL A 104 -14.07 17.42 -14.21
CA VAL A 104 -12.79 17.82 -13.58
C VAL A 104 -12.04 18.83 -14.44
N LYS A 105 -11.94 18.60 -15.75
CA LYS A 105 -11.27 19.54 -16.65
C LYS A 105 -11.92 20.93 -16.61
N ALA A 106 -13.22 21.01 -16.78
CA ALA A 106 -13.95 22.26 -16.81
C ALA A 106 -13.90 23.02 -15.47
N LEU A 107 -13.93 22.27 -14.36
CA LEU A 107 -13.82 22.82 -13.00
C LEU A 107 -12.42 23.39 -12.73
N VAL A 108 -11.36 22.69 -13.13
CA VAL A 108 -9.98 23.16 -12.98
C VAL A 108 -9.69 24.35 -13.89
N ASP A 109 -10.18 24.35 -15.14
CA ASP A 109 -10.04 25.47 -16.07
C ASP A 109 -10.78 26.73 -15.57
N GLU A 110 -11.93 26.58 -14.94
CA GLU A 110 -12.67 27.68 -14.31
C GLU A 110 -11.87 28.32 -13.17
N GLY A 111 -11.15 27.52 -12.38
CA GLY A 111 -10.05 27.94 -11.49
C GLY A 111 -10.46 28.73 -10.25
N SER A 112 -11.73 28.77 -9.86
CA SER A 112 -12.18 29.52 -8.67
C SER A 112 -11.96 28.78 -7.36
N TYR A 113 -11.98 27.45 -7.37
CA TYR A 113 -11.99 26.62 -6.18
C TYR A 113 -10.90 25.54 -6.22
N ILE A 114 -10.68 24.89 -5.09
CA ILE A 114 -9.77 23.75 -4.93
C ILE A 114 -10.60 22.47 -5.04
N TYR A 115 -10.11 21.50 -5.76
CA TYR A 115 -10.83 20.24 -6.01
C TYR A 115 -10.05 19.03 -5.52
N ALA A 116 -10.73 18.18 -4.77
CA ALA A 116 -10.26 16.87 -4.38
C ALA A 116 -11.29 15.79 -4.75
N LEU A 117 -10.80 14.62 -5.10
CA LEU A 117 -11.59 13.44 -5.38
C LEU A 117 -11.05 12.25 -4.58
N SER A 118 -11.89 11.30 -4.25
CA SER A 118 -11.45 10.00 -3.74
C SER A 118 -12.27 8.84 -4.29
N GLY A 119 -11.64 7.67 -4.31
CA GLY A 119 -12.30 6.44 -4.69
C GLY A 119 -11.52 5.21 -4.27
N SER A 120 -12.21 4.13 -3.96
CA SER A 120 -11.62 2.91 -3.41
C SER A 120 -11.51 1.75 -4.41
N LEU A 121 -12.21 1.78 -5.55
CA LEU A 121 -12.30 0.67 -6.50
C LEU A 121 -12.01 1.10 -7.95
N LEU A 122 -11.26 2.17 -8.11
CA LEU A 122 -11.19 2.92 -9.36
C LEU A 122 -10.41 2.23 -10.48
N GLY A 123 -9.42 1.43 -10.19
CA GLY A 123 -8.71 0.65 -11.20
C GLY A 123 -9.63 -0.30 -11.97
N VAL A 124 -10.79 -0.63 -11.39
CA VAL A 124 -11.75 -1.58 -11.97
C VAL A 124 -12.91 -0.89 -12.66
N GLU A 125 -13.46 0.17 -12.06
CA GLU A 125 -14.72 0.77 -12.53
C GLU A 125 -14.52 1.92 -13.53
N LEU A 126 -13.34 2.54 -13.54
CA LEU A 126 -13.02 3.61 -14.50
C LEU A 126 -12.79 3.13 -15.93
N LYS A 127 -12.78 1.83 -16.20
CA LYS A 127 -12.66 1.29 -17.58
C LYS A 127 -13.76 1.78 -18.52
N ASP A 128 -14.91 2.21 -17.97
CA ASP A 128 -16.06 2.71 -18.73
C ASP A 128 -16.14 4.24 -18.80
N ILE A 129 -15.20 4.97 -18.20
CA ILE A 129 -15.22 6.44 -18.26
C ILE A 129 -14.80 6.94 -19.64
N ARG A 130 -15.66 7.76 -20.22
CA ARG A 130 -15.47 8.35 -21.56
C ARG A 130 -14.21 9.20 -21.70
N SER A 131 -13.68 9.76 -20.61
CA SER A 131 -12.47 10.60 -20.64
C SER A 131 -11.87 10.75 -19.24
N VAL A 132 -10.66 10.22 -19.03
CA VAL A 132 -9.84 10.58 -17.88
C VAL A 132 -9.21 11.93 -18.19
N PRO A 133 -9.32 12.96 -17.32
CA PRO A 133 -8.81 14.29 -17.58
C PRO A 133 -7.28 14.36 -17.39
N VAL A 134 -6.55 13.75 -18.32
CA VAL A 134 -5.07 13.76 -18.32
C VAL A 134 -4.58 15.19 -18.29
N GLY A 135 -3.67 15.52 -17.35
CA GLY A 135 -3.10 16.85 -17.18
C GLY A 135 -3.87 17.79 -16.24
N TYR A 136 -5.11 17.50 -15.87
CA TYR A 136 -5.94 18.30 -14.96
C TYR A 136 -6.07 17.70 -13.55
N MET A 137 -5.59 16.50 -13.36
CA MET A 137 -5.66 15.76 -12.13
C MET A 137 -4.29 15.15 -11.80
N SER A 138 -3.95 15.10 -10.53
CA SER A 138 -2.81 14.35 -9.99
C SER A 138 -3.35 13.25 -9.10
N GLU A 139 -2.92 12.03 -9.35
CA GLU A 139 -3.28 10.87 -8.57
C GLU A 139 -2.25 10.63 -7.45
N MET A 140 -2.73 10.31 -6.25
CA MET A 140 -1.92 9.88 -5.12
C MET A 140 -2.56 8.65 -4.48
N GLN A 141 -1.78 7.59 -4.34
CA GLN A 141 -2.23 6.39 -3.67
C GLN A 141 -2.05 6.49 -2.17
N VAL A 142 -3.08 6.12 -1.41
CA VAL A 142 -3.09 6.11 0.05
C VAL A 142 -3.01 4.66 0.51
N TYR A 143 -1.95 4.32 1.21
CA TYR A 143 -1.69 2.98 1.74
C TYR A 143 -2.17 2.84 3.19
N PRO A 144 -2.32 1.62 3.74
CA PRO A 144 -2.29 1.41 5.18
C PRO A 144 -1.05 2.09 5.79
N MET A 145 -1.09 2.44 7.07
CA MET A 145 0.06 3.04 7.75
C MET A 145 1.26 2.11 7.69
N ASP A 146 2.39 2.63 7.25
CA ASP A 146 3.66 1.90 7.34
C ASP A 146 4.18 1.84 8.77
N PHE A 147 5.28 1.11 9.00
CA PHE A 147 5.82 0.93 10.34
C PHE A 147 6.31 2.24 10.97
N GLU A 148 6.87 3.16 10.18
CA GLU A 148 7.28 4.48 10.68
C GLU A 148 6.09 5.32 11.16
N GLU A 149 5.00 5.37 10.38
CA GLU A 149 3.75 6.03 10.78
C GLU A 149 3.17 5.39 12.05
N PHE A 150 3.20 4.06 12.13
CA PHE A 150 2.72 3.31 13.30
C PHE A 150 3.50 3.65 14.57
N VAL A 151 4.83 3.60 14.53
CA VAL A 151 5.64 3.89 15.73
C VAL A 151 5.52 5.34 16.19
N ARG A 152 5.36 6.29 15.25
CA ARG A 152 5.03 7.68 15.56
C ARG A 152 3.66 7.80 16.22
N ALA A 153 2.67 7.08 15.72
CA ALA A 153 1.31 7.09 16.26
C ALA A 153 1.21 6.53 17.67
N VAL A 154 2.00 5.49 17.99
CA VAL A 154 2.06 4.93 19.36
C VAL A 154 2.99 5.70 20.29
N GLY A 155 3.61 6.78 19.82
CA GLY A 155 4.33 7.75 20.66
C GLY A 155 5.83 7.53 20.80
N VAL A 156 6.49 6.86 19.85
CA VAL A 156 7.95 6.79 19.82
C VAL A 156 8.54 8.20 19.58
N PRO A 157 9.43 8.70 20.44
CA PRO A 157 10.04 10.01 20.29
C PRO A 157 10.88 10.13 19.02
N GLU A 158 10.87 11.31 18.38
CA GLU A 158 11.60 11.56 17.12
C GLU A 158 13.10 11.30 17.23
N ASN A 159 13.72 11.70 18.32
CA ASN A 159 15.16 11.46 18.55
C ASN A 159 15.54 9.96 18.58
N VAL A 160 14.60 9.08 18.94
CA VAL A 160 14.81 7.62 18.87
C VAL A 160 14.81 7.18 17.40
N LEU A 161 13.86 7.66 16.60
CA LEU A 161 13.78 7.36 15.16
C LEU A 161 15.02 7.89 14.42
N GLU A 162 15.46 9.10 14.76
CA GLU A 162 16.69 9.69 14.22
C GLU A 162 17.92 8.84 14.57
N ALA A 163 18.02 8.33 15.80
CA ALA A 163 19.12 7.46 16.21
C ALA A 163 19.12 6.13 15.42
N VAL A 164 17.94 5.52 15.20
CA VAL A 164 17.80 4.32 14.38
C VAL A 164 18.16 4.59 12.91
N LYS A 165 17.71 5.73 12.37
CA LYS A 165 18.02 6.16 10.99
C LYS A 165 19.54 6.41 10.83
N LYS A 166 20.18 7.00 11.83
CA LYS A 166 21.62 7.20 11.83
C LYS A 166 22.37 5.86 11.81
N SER A 167 21.98 4.91 12.66
CA SER A 167 22.57 3.56 12.65
C SER A 167 22.43 2.88 11.29
N TRP A 168 21.26 3.02 10.65
CA TRP A 168 21.02 2.49 9.30
C TRP A 168 21.93 3.15 8.24
N SER A 169 22.10 4.47 8.27
CA SER A 169 22.94 5.19 7.29
C SER A 169 24.43 4.93 7.49
N GLU A 170 24.87 4.81 8.74
CA GLU A 170 26.28 4.54 9.11
C GLU A 170 26.62 3.03 9.09
N LYS A 171 25.63 2.15 8.86
CA LYS A 171 25.78 0.69 8.92
C LYS A 171 26.34 0.20 10.24
N THR A 172 25.94 0.83 11.33
CA THR A 172 26.35 0.51 12.70
C THR A 172 25.22 -0.11 13.51
N PRO A 173 25.51 -1.00 14.47
CA PRO A 173 24.46 -1.57 15.32
C PRO A 173 23.67 -0.48 16.05
N VAL A 174 22.35 -0.69 16.17
CA VAL A 174 21.49 0.14 17.01
C VAL A 174 21.79 -0.18 18.48
N ASP A 175 21.67 0.82 19.36
CA ASP A 175 21.73 0.58 20.81
C ASP A 175 20.84 -0.60 21.21
N ALA A 176 21.36 -1.51 22.03
CA ALA A 176 20.70 -2.77 22.34
C ALA A 176 19.30 -2.60 22.96
N TYR A 177 19.12 -1.58 23.81
CA TYR A 177 17.82 -1.28 24.42
C TYR A 177 16.83 -0.75 23.40
N ILE A 178 17.28 0.16 22.51
CA ILE A 178 16.45 0.71 21.43
C ILE A 178 16.08 -0.40 20.46
N HIS A 179 17.04 -1.25 20.06
CA HIS A 179 16.78 -2.38 19.17
C HIS A 179 15.69 -3.31 19.73
N GLU A 180 15.81 -3.71 21.01
CA GLU A 180 14.81 -4.56 21.65
C GLU A 180 13.41 -3.91 21.65
N LYS A 181 13.31 -2.61 21.93
CA LYS A 181 12.04 -1.88 21.92
C LYS A 181 11.45 -1.78 20.51
N MET A 182 12.26 -1.49 19.50
CA MET A 182 11.81 -1.45 18.11
C MET A 182 11.34 -2.83 17.62
N MET A 183 12.01 -3.92 18.02
CA MET A 183 11.55 -5.27 17.73
C MET A 183 10.21 -5.59 18.40
N GLN A 184 10.01 -5.19 19.67
CA GLN A 184 8.71 -5.33 20.34
C GLN A 184 7.60 -4.56 19.64
N LEU A 185 7.89 -3.34 19.16
CA LEU A 185 6.95 -2.54 18.36
C LEU A 185 6.66 -3.17 17.00
N PHE A 186 7.65 -3.76 16.35
CA PHE A 186 7.42 -4.49 15.09
C PHE A 186 6.53 -5.72 15.31
N HIS A 187 6.74 -6.49 16.38
CA HIS A 187 5.84 -7.58 16.75
C HIS A 187 4.41 -7.11 17.05
N LEU A 188 4.26 -5.92 17.63
CA LEU A 188 2.95 -5.31 17.84
C LEU A 188 2.33 -4.89 16.50
N TYR A 189 3.13 -4.28 15.61
CA TYR A 189 2.68 -3.86 14.28
C TYR A 189 2.15 -5.01 13.43
N ILE A 190 2.82 -6.15 13.40
CA ILE A 190 2.34 -7.33 12.65
C ILE A 190 1.01 -7.88 13.16
N ILE A 191 0.56 -7.47 14.35
CA ILE A 191 -0.74 -7.84 14.92
C ILE A 191 -1.78 -6.76 14.70
N VAL A 192 -1.43 -5.51 14.95
CA VAL A 192 -2.33 -4.36 14.81
C VAL A 192 -2.51 -3.98 13.36
N GLY A 193 -1.45 -4.08 12.55
CA GLY A 193 -1.41 -3.63 11.17
C GLY A 193 -1.32 -2.12 11.04
N GLY A 194 -1.48 -1.64 9.81
CA GLY A 194 -1.47 -0.23 9.43
C GLY A 194 -2.85 0.35 9.13
N MET A 195 -3.94 -0.41 9.28
CA MET A 195 -5.28 0.14 9.07
C MET A 195 -5.58 1.21 10.12
N PRO A 196 -5.84 2.51 9.73
CA PRO A 196 -5.94 3.61 10.68
C PRO A 196 -6.95 3.39 11.81
N ALA A 197 -8.09 2.75 11.53
CA ALA A 197 -9.11 2.44 12.52
C ALA A 197 -8.58 1.42 13.56
N ALA A 198 -7.84 0.39 13.11
CA ALA A 198 -7.23 -0.60 13.99
C ALA A 198 -6.12 0.02 14.87
N VAL A 199 -5.28 0.87 14.29
CA VAL A 199 -4.22 1.62 15.01
C VAL A 199 -4.84 2.54 16.05
N GLN A 200 -5.87 3.32 15.69
CA GLN A 200 -6.56 4.21 16.63
C GLN A 200 -7.23 3.43 17.76
N THR A 201 -7.88 2.31 17.45
CA THR A 201 -8.49 1.41 18.45
C THR A 201 -7.44 0.87 19.44
N TYR A 202 -6.24 0.54 18.95
CA TYR A 202 -5.15 0.14 19.83
C TYR A 202 -4.69 1.29 20.73
N ILE A 203 -4.48 2.48 20.19
CA ILE A 203 -4.04 3.67 20.96
C ILE A 203 -5.05 4.01 22.05
N ASP A 204 -6.34 3.96 21.74
CA ASP A 204 -7.41 4.36 22.65
C ASP A 204 -7.67 3.34 23.76
N SER A 205 -7.43 2.03 23.48
CA SER A 205 -7.84 0.96 24.40
C SER A 205 -6.70 0.11 24.95
N ASN A 206 -5.55 0.07 24.29
CA ASN A 206 -4.45 -0.88 24.52
C ASN A 206 -4.92 -2.34 24.54
N ASN A 207 -6.01 -2.66 23.83
CA ASN A 207 -6.68 -3.95 23.87
C ASN A 207 -6.69 -4.61 22.49
N ILE A 208 -5.94 -5.71 22.37
CA ILE A 208 -5.81 -6.47 21.12
C ILE A 208 -7.15 -7.11 20.68
N GLN A 209 -8.05 -7.46 21.62
CA GLN A 209 -9.35 -8.02 21.23
C GLN A 209 -10.23 -6.98 20.52
N ASN A 210 -10.17 -5.71 20.94
CA ASN A 210 -10.86 -4.61 20.27
C ASN A 210 -10.28 -4.39 18.86
N VAL A 211 -8.95 -4.44 18.72
CA VAL A 211 -8.26 -4.37 17.42
C VAL A 211 -8.71 -5.49 16.49
N VAL A 212 -8.74 -6.73 16.97
CA VAL A 212 -9.19 -7.88 16.16
C VAL A 212 -10.64 -7.74 15.72
N LYS A 213 -11.50 -7.16 16.56
CA LYS A 213 -12.89 -6.87 16.17
C LYS A 213 -12.94 -5.86 15.03
N GLU A 214 -12.20 -4.77 15.13
CA GLU A 214 -12.09 -3.75 14.08
C GLU A 214 -11.57 -4.35 12.77
N GLN A 215 -10.52 -5.16 12.83
CA GLN A 215 -9.96 -5.84 11.66
C GLN A 215 -10.98 -6.77 10.98
N ARG A 216 -11.78 -7.52 11.77
CA ARG A 216 -12.85 -8.35 11.23
C ARG A 216 -13.94 -7.54 10.53
N ASP A 217 -14.28 -6.38 11.08
CA ASP A 217 -15.25 -5.47 10.47
C ASP A 217 -14.73 -4.94 9.13
N ILE A 218 -13.43 -4.63 9.03
CA ILE A 218 -12.78 -4.23 7.77
C ILE A 218 -12.77 -5.38 6.76
N ILE A 219 -12.39 -6.61 7.16
CA ILE A 219 -12.43 -7.79 6.29
C ILE A 219 -13.84 -8.05 5.76
N ASN A 220 -14.86 -7.96 6.64
CA ASN A 220 -16.26 -8.10 6.23
C ASN A 220 -16.69 -7.01 5.25
N LEU A 221 -16.15 -5.79 5.37
CA LEU A 221 -16.40 -4.70 4.42
C LEU A 221 -15.79 -5.02 3.06
N TYR A 222 -14.54 -5.52 3.01
CA TYR A 222 -13.89 -5.98 1.78
C TYR A 222 -14.70 -7.05 1.07
N LYS A 223 -15.19 -8.04 1.80
CA LYS A 223 -16.07 -9.12 1.26
C LYS A 223 -17.38 -8.57 0.71
N LYS A 224 -17.97 -7.55 1.33
CA LYS A 224 -19.16 -6.88 0.79
C LYS A 224 -18.86 -6.14 -0.52
N ASP A 225 -17.68 -5.57 -0.67
CA ASP A 225 -17.27 -4.91 -1.92
C ASP A 225 -17.06 -5.93 -3.03
N ILE A 226 -16.38 -7.06 -2.74
CA ILE A 226 -16.25 -8.19 -3.67
C ILE A 226 -17.66 -8.65 -4.13
N ALA A 227 -18.61 -8.75 -3.22
CA ALA A 227 -19.99 -9.18 -3.52
C ALA A 227 -20.77 -8.18 -4.40
N ARG A 228 -20.37 -6.92 -4.47
CA ARG A 228 -21.02 -5.88 -5.30
C ARG A 228 -20.41 -5.75 -6.69
N TYR A 229 -19.17 -6.18 -6.88
CA TYR A 229 -18.33 -5.85 -8.02
C TYR A 229 -18.88 -6.27 -9.39
N ASP A 230 -19.50 -7.43 -9.51
CA ASP A 230 -19.94 -7.95 -10.81
C ASP A 230 -21.37 -8.51 -10.72
N GLN A 231 -22.06 -8.60 -11.86
CA GLN A 231 -23.37 -9.28 -11.93
C GLN A 231 -23.19 -10.81 -12.02
N ASP A 232 -22.03 -11.30 -12.46
CA ASP A 232 -21.73 -12.73 -12.50
C ASP A 232 -21.42 -13.28 -11.10
N VAL A 233 -22.36 -14.05 -10.56
CA VAL A 233 -22.26 -14.69 -9.25
C VAL A 233 -21.03 -15.60 -9.13
N ARG A 234 -20.64 -16.30 -10.22
CA ARG A 234 -19.48 -17.22 -10.20
C ARG A 234 -18.18 -16.45 -10.03
N LYS A 235 -18.05 -15.33 -10.72
CA LYS A 235 -16.87 -14.48 -10.64
C LYS A 235 -16.67 -13.91 -9.24
N LYS A 236 -17.75 -13.43 -8.61
CA LYS A 236 -17.71 -12.96 -7.21
C LYS A 236 -17.25 -14.04 -6.25
N LEU A 237 -17.77 -15.25 -6.40
CA LEU A 237 -17.39 -16.39 -5.56
C LEU A 237 -15.89 -16.70 -5.71
N TYR A 238 -15.36 -16.66 -6.92
CA TYR A 238 -13.93 -16.90 -7.15
C TYR A 238 -13.05 -15.83 -6.50
N ILE A 239 -13.41 -14.55 -6.62
CA ILE A 239 -12.64 -13.46 -5.99
C ILE A 239 -12.66 -13.60 -4.46
N ASP A 240 -13.83 -13.91 -3.88
CA ASP A 240 -13.96 -14.13 -2.43
C ASP A 240 -13.14 -15.34 -1.97
N GLU A 241 -13.20 -16.47 -2.71
CA GLU A 241 -12.38 -17.65 -2.43
C GLU A 241 -10.89 -17.38 -2.55
N VAL A 242 -10.45 -16.62 -3.57
CA VAL A 242 -9.05 -16.18 -3.72
C VAL A 242 -8.61 -15.38 -2.50
N PHE A 243 -9.42 -14.39 -2.08
CA PHE A 243 -9.12 -13.57 -0.92
C PHE A 243 -9.03 -14.40 0.37
N ASP A 244 -9.93 -15.36 0.58
CA ASP A 244 -9.91 -16.24 1.74
C ASP A 244 -8.75 -17.25 1.75
N LEU A 245 -8.21 -17.59 0.58
CA LEU A 245 -7.08 -18.51 0.46
C LEU A 245 -5.72 -17.85 0.69
N ILE A 246 -5.61 -16.53 0.63
CA ILE A 246 -4.33 -15.83 0.84
C ILE A 246 -3.56 -16.35 2.06
N PRO A 247 -4.16 -16.44 3.28
CA PRO A 247 -3.44 -16.91 4.45
C PRO A 247 -2.90 -18.34 4.31
N SER A 248 -3.70 -19.24 3.73
CA SER A 248 -3.32 -20.65 3.59
C SER A 248 -2.23 -20.86 2.54
N GLU A 249 -2.27 -20.12 1.43
CA GLU A 249 -1.25 -20.18 0.38
C GLU A 249 0.09 -19.60 0.85
N LEU A 250 0.08 -18.49 1.59
CA LEU A 250 1.29 -17.91 2.18
C LEU A 250 1.93 -18.81 3.24
N ASN A 251 1.14 -19.63 3.94
CA ASN A 251 1.64 -20.57 4.94
C ASN A 251 2.06 -21.93 4.35
N ALA A 252 1.81 -22.17 3.07
CA ALA A 252 2.21 -23.39 2.38
C ALA A 252 3.74 -23.42 2.17
N LYS A 253 4.32 -24.63 2.08
CA LYS A 253 5.76 -24.82 1.81
C LYS A 253 6.23 -24.13 0.52
N ASN A 254 5.38 -24.12 -0.48
CA ASN A 254 5.55 -23.34 -1.70
C ASN A 254 4.55 -22.18 -1.64
N LYS A 255 4.98 -21.00 -1.28
CA LYS A 255 4.17 -19.80 -1.07
C LYS A 255 3.55 -19.22 -2.35
N ARG A 256 3.67 -19.93 -3.47
CA ARG A 256 3.03 -19.54 -4.73
C ARG A 256 1.53 -19.77 -4.64
N PHE A 257 0.77 -18.84 -5.17
CA PHE A 257 -0.67 -19.01 -5.27
C PHE A 257 -1.00 -20.09 -6.32
N ILE A 258 -1.64 -21.18 -5.88
CA ILE A 258 -1.94 -22.36 -6.72
C ILE A 258 -3.44 -22.37 -7.06
N LEU A 259 -3.79 -21.86 -8.23
CA LEU A 259 -5.17 -21.79 -8.74
C LEU A 259 -5.90 -23.13 -8.77
N LYS A 260 -5.19 -24.23 -9.06
CA LYS A 260 -5.77 -25.57 -9.08
C LYS A 260 -6.32 -26.03 -7.72
N ARG A 261 -5.98 -25.37 -6.63
CA ARG A 261 -6.59 -25.63 -5.31
C ARG A 261 -8.01 -25.11 -5.21
N LEU A 262 -8.35 -24.06 -5.94
CA LEU A 262 -9.72 -23.58 -6.07
C LEU A 262 -10.58 -24.53 -6.92
N ASN A 263 -10.05 -24.89 -8.10
CA ASN A 263 -10.71 -25.83 -9.02
C ASN A 263 -9.65 -26.42 -9.95
N GLU A 264 -9.67 -27.74 -10.17
CA GLU A 264 -8.72 -28.46 -11.02
C GLU A 264 -8.64 -27.94 -12.48
N ASN A 265 -9.73 -27.34 -12.96
CA ASN A 265 -9.84 -26.77 -14.31
C ASN A 265 -9.45 -25.30 -14.40
N MET A 266 -9.05 -24.66 -13.30
CA MET A 266 -8.63 -23.27 -13.30
C MET A 266 -7.27 -23.08 -13.96
N THR A 267 -7.21 -22.12 -14.89
CA THR A 267 -5.96 -21.68 -15.54
C THR A 267 -5.81 -20.17 -15.34
N PHE A 268 -4.58 -19.71 -15.18
CA PHE A 268 -4.27 -18.28 -14.99
C PHE A 268 -4.91 -17.40 -16.05
N GLY A 269 -4.78 -17.73 -17.34
CA GLY A 269 -5.30 -16.89 -18.42
C GLY A 269 -6.81 -16.72 -18.45
N ARG A 270 -7.59 -17.59 -17.77
CA ARG A 270 -9.07 -17.43 -17.66
C ARG A 270 -9.49 -16.61 -16.44
N HIS A 271 -8.64 -16.55 -15.41
CA HIS A 271 -8.94 -15.96 -14.11
C HIS A 271 -7.98 -14.79 -13.75
N GLU A 272 -7.13 -14.37 -14.69
CA GLU A 272 -6.21 -13.23 -14.48
C GLU A 272 -6.96 -11.98 -14.02
N ASN A 273 -8.13 -11.71 -14.61
CA ASN A 273 -8.97 -10.57 -14.24
C ASN A 273 -9.45 -10.61 -12.78
N ASP A 274 -9.62 -11.79 -12.18
CA ASP A 274 -10.09 -11.94 -10.80
C ASP A 274 -8.98 -11.53 -9.81
N PHE A 275 -7.71 -11.81 -10.15
CA PHE A 275 -6.55 -11.35 -9.35
C PHE A 275 -6.25 -9.88 -9.58
N ILE A 276 -6.37 -9.42 -10.84
CA ILE A 276 -6.22 -8.01 -11.20
C ILE A 276 -7.22 -7.18 -10.40
N TRP A 277 -8.44 -7.66 -10.20
CA TRP A 277 -9.42 -6.95 -9.40
C TRP A 277 -8.97 -6.73 -7.95
N LEU A 278 -8.48 -7.78 -7.26
CA LEU A 278 -7.98 -7.65 -5.88
C LEU A 278 -6.78 -6.71 -5.78
N LYS A 279 -5.92 -6.70 -6.80
CA LYS A 279 -4.81 -5.75 -6.93
C LYS A 279 -5.33 -4.33 -7.13
N ASP A 280 -6.21 -4.13 -8.11
CA ASP A 280 -6.73 -2.82 -8.49
C ASP A 280 -7.64 -2.22 -7.39
N ALA A 281 -8.27 -3.09 -6.56
CA ALA A 281 -8.97 -2.70 -5.35
C ALA A 281 -8.03 -2.43 -4.16
N ASP A 282 -6.73 -2.62 -4.35
CA ASP A 282 -5.69 -2.50 -3.31
C ASP A 282 -5.96 -3.37 -2.07
N MET A 283 -6.61 -4.54 -2.28
CA MET A 283 -6.92 -5.51 -1.22
C MET A 283 -5.85 -6.58 -1.10
N ALA A 284 -5.08 -6.83 -2.18
CA ALA A 284 -4.01 -7.80 -2.20
C ALA A 284 -2.84 -7.33 -3.07
N LEU A 285 -1.62 -7.78 -2.72
CA LEU A 285 -0.36 -7.38 -3.31
C LEU A 285 0.25 -8.57 -4.06
N PRO A 286 0.04 -8.69 -5.39
CA PRO A 286 0.69 -9.71 -6.17
C PRO A 286 2.18 -9.43 -6.30
N THR A 287 2.98 -10.44 -6.01
CA THR A 287 4.44 -10.44 -6.14
C THR A 287 4.82 -11.47 -7.20
N TYR A 288 5.34 -11.02 -8.34
CA TYR A 288 5.57 -11.88 -9.50
C TYR A 288 6.98 -12.50 -9.49
N ASN A 289 7.07 -13.74 -9.98
CA ASN A 289 8.38 -14.36 -10.22
C ASN A 289 9.09 -13.67 -11.38
N VAL A 290 10.42 -13.52 -11.24
CA VAL A 290 11.28 -13.18 -12.37
C VAL A 290 12.07 -14.40 -12.81
N GLU A 291 12.26 -14.57 -14.12
CA GLU A 291 13.03 -15.70 -14.66
C GLU A 291 14.51 -15.57 -14.32
N GLU A 292 15.03 -14.35 -14.42
CA GLU A 292 16.38 -13.97 -14.01
C GLU A 292 16.36 -12.65 -13.24
N PRO A 293 17.12 -12.54 -12.15
CA PRO A 293 17.21 -11.30 -11.36
C PRO A 293 18.18 -10.31 -12.01
N VAL A 294 17.82 -9.82 -13.21
CA VAL A 294 18.60 -8.89 -14.04
C VAL A 294 17.70 -7.75 -14.50
N SER A 295 18.21 -6.51 -14.44
CA SER A 295 17.48 -5.31 -14.89
C SER A 295 17.29 -5.31 -16.42
N PRO A 296 16.10 -4.88 -16.91
CA PRO A 296 14.90 -4.54 -16.19
C PRO A 296 14.08 -5.78 -15.79
N LEU A 297 13.76 -5.92 -14.52
CA LEU A 297 13.00 -7.07 -13.98
C LEU A 297 11.67 -7.31 -14.71
N LYS A 298 11.04 -6.23 -15.15
CA LYS A 298 9.76 -6.26 -15.89
C LYS A 298 9.83 -7.13 -17.15
N LEU A 299 10.99 -7.22 -17.81
CA LEU A 299 11.16 -8.01 -19.03
C LEU A 299 11.22 -9.51 -18.78
N SER A 300 11.59 -9.93 -17.56
CA SER A 300 11.65 -11.32 -17.13
C SER A 300 10.50 -11.76 -16.22
N GLU A 301 9.47 -10.92 -16.06
CA GLU A 301 8.30 -11.17 -15.22
C GLU A 301 7.48 -12.36 -15.71
N GLN A 302 7.22 -13.30 -14.83
CA GLN A 302 6.40 -14.49 -15.07
C GLN A 302 5.03 -14.35 -14.34
N ARG A 303 4.07 -13.70 -14.96
CA ARG A 303 2.76 -13.37 -14.36
C ARG A 303 1.98 -14.57 -13.81
N ASN A 304 2.12 -15.73 -14.44
CA ASN A 304 1.47 -16.96 -14.00
C ASN A 304 2.12 -17.62 -12.77
N LEU A 305 3.23 -17.08 -12.30
CA LEU A 305 3.94 -17.53 -11.10
C LEU A 305 4.01 -16.35 -10.12
N PHE A 306 3.10 -16.31 -9.15
CA PHE A 306 3.02 -15.21 -8.21
C PHE A 306 2.75 -15.70 -6.79
N LYS A 307 3.14 -14.87 -5.82
CA LYS A 307 2.67 -14.90 -4.44
C LYS A 307 1.60 -13.81 -4.32
N LEU A 308 0.65 -13.98 -3.42
CA LEU A 308 -0.37 -12.98 -3.16
C LEU A 308 -0.34 -12.62 -1.67
N PHE A 309 0.13 -11.42 -1.36
CA PHE A 309 0.15 -10.90 0.00
C PHE A 309 -1.13 -10.10 0.29
N GLN A 310 -1.49 -10.00 1.56
CA GLN A 310 -2.55 -9.11 2.02
C GLN A 310 -2.03 -7.67 2.04
N ASN A 311 -2.87 -6.69 1.71
CA ASN A 311 -2.49 -5.28 1.71
C ASN A 311 -2.13 -4.73 3.10
N ASP A 312 -2.59 -5.41 4.15
CA ASP A 312 -2.28 -5.07 5.54
C ASP A 312 -1.96 -6.32 6.37
N VAL A 313 -0.83 -6.29 7.07
CA VAL A 313 -0.34 -7.43 7.86
C VAL A 313 -1.23 -7.74 9.06
N GLY A 314 -1.90 -6.74 9.63
CA GLY A 314 -2.85 -6.94 10.72
C GLY A 314 -4.10 -7.67 10.26
N LEU A 315 -4.60 -7.37 9.05
CA LEU A 315 -5.70 -8.11 8.45
C LEU A 315 -5.30 -9.57 8.18
N LEU A 316 -4.10 -9.83 7.66
CA LEU A 316 -3.58 -11.19 7.51
C LEU A 316 -3.50 -11.91 8.87
N SER A 317 -2.93 -11.27 9.88
CA SER A 317 -2.81 -11.82 11.23
C SER A 317 -4.17 -12.14 11.85
N CYS A 318 -5.19 -11.30 11.59
CA CYS A 318 -6.56 -11.53 12.00
C CYS A 318 -7.17 -12.76 11.33
N GLN A 319 -6.90 -12.99 10.05
CA GLN A 319 -7.40 -14.15 9.29
C GLN A 319 -6.77 -15.48 9.78
N TYR A 320 -5.54 -15.50 10.26
CA TYR A 320 -4.91 -16.71 10.81
C TYR A 320 -5.49 -17.15 12.14
N SER A 321 -6.17 -16.28 12.89
CA SER A 321 -6.33 -16.52 14.30
C SER A 321 -7.77 -16.50 14.80
N SER A 322 -8.02 -17.44 15.68
CA SER A 322 -9.15 -17.45 16.62
C SER A 322 -8.82 -16.67 17.93
N GLY A 323 -7.99 -15.61 17.88
CA GLY A 323 -7.73 -14.71 19.02
C GLY A 323 -6.64 -15.13 20.03
N GLY A 324 -6.24 -16.39 20.06
CA GLY A 324 -5.22 -16.87 21.01
C GLY A 324 -3.77 -16.82 20.48
N ILE A 325 -3.61 -16.74 19.17
CA ILE A 325 -2.28 -16.75 18.53
C ILE A 325 -1.60 -15.39 18.70
N GLN A 326 -2.33 -14.28 18.57
CA GLN A 326 -1.79 -12.93 18.71
C GLN A 326 -1.15 -12.68 20.07
N LEU A 327 -1.81 -13.10 21.16
CA LEU A 327 -1.23 -13.01 22.50
C LEU A 327 0.04 -13.84 22.66
N LYS A 328 0.12 -14.99 22.00
CA LYS A 328 1.32 -15.84 22.01
C LYS A 328 2.46 -15.19 21.23
N ILE A 329 2.15 -14.50 20.12
CA ILE A 329 3.14 -13.69 19.35
C ILE A 329 3.79 -12.65 20.26
N LEU A 330 2.96 -11.83 20.92
CA LEU A 330 3.45 -10.78 21.84
C LEU A 330 4.26 -11.35 23.00
N GLN A 331 3.98 -12.58 23.44
CA GLN A 331 4.69 -13.24 24.53
C GLN A 331 5.96 -14.00 24.11
N GLY A 332 6.29 -14.01 22.80
CA GLY A 332 7.41 -14.78 22.27
C GLY A 332 7.30 -16.29 22.46
N LYS A 333 6.09 -16.83 22.75
CA LYS A 333 5.87 -18.22 23.19
C LYS A 333 5.48 -19.18 22.05
N VAL A 334 5.65 -18.80 20.79
CA VAL A 334 5.07 -19.58 19.71
C VAL A 334 6.12 -20.24 18.83
N ASN A 335 6.03 -21.55 18.75
CA ASN A 335 6.61 -22.38 17.68
C ASN A 335 5.75 -22.33 16.39
N VAL A 336 5.23 -21.15 16.02
CA VAL A 336 4.46 -20.98 14.79
C VAL A 336 5.39 -20.43 13.73
N ASN A 337 5.26 -20.92 12.51
CA ASN A 337 6.01 -20.43 11.36
C ASN A 337 5.50 -19.03 10.96
N TYR A 338 6.07 -17.99 11.58
CA TYR A 338 5.74 -16.59 11.28
C TYR A 338 6.38 -16.06 9.99
N GLY A 339 7.13 -16.86 9.28
CA GLY A 339 7.81 -16.44 8.06
C GLY A 339 6.87 -15.71 7.10
N SER A 340 5.67 -16.24 6.88
CA SER A 340 4.67 -15.63 5.99
C SER A 340 4.13 -14.28 6.48
N VAL A 341 3.97 -14.09 7.79
CA VAL A 341 3.50 -12.82 8.38
C VAL A 341 4.59 -11.74 8.26
N PHE A 342 5.85 -12.11 8.54
CA PHE A 342 6.99 -11.21 8.34
C PHE A 342 7.16 -10.82 6.87
N GLU A 343 7.07 -11.79 5.95
CA GLU A 343 7.12 -11.50 4.52
C GLU A 343 5.98 -10.60 4.07
N ASN A 344 4.77 -10.77 4.63
CA ASN A 344 3.65 -9.88 4.32
C ASN A 344 3.89 -8.46 4.83
N ALA A 345 4.41 -8.29 6.05
CA ALA A 345 4.76 -6.97 6.56
C ALA A 345 5.80 -6.28 5.66
N VAL A 346 6.82 -7.04 5.22
CA VAL A 346 7.84 -6.51 4.30
C VAL A 346 7.23 -6.18 2.93
N ALA A 347 6.34 -7.02 2.38
CA ALA A 347 5.65 -6.73 1.12
C ALA A 347 4.82 -5.45 1.22
N GLN A 348 4.07 -5.26 2.32
CA GLN A 348 3.30 -4.05 2.60
C GLN A 348 4.19 -2.80 2.66
N GLU A 349 5.31 -2.85 3.41
CA GLU A 349 6.27 -1.75 3.52
C GLU A 349 6.87 -1.40 2.15
N LEU A 350 7.39 -2.40 1.43
CA LEU A 350 7.98 -2.19 0.12
C LEU A 350 6.97 -1.58 -0.86
N HIS A 351 5.73 -2.06 -0.87
CA HIS A 351 4.67 -1.50 -1.71
C HIS A 351 4.35 -0.05 -1.36
N ALA A 352 4.19 0.26 -0.08
CA ALA A 352 3.96 1.63 0.40
C ALA A 352 5.14 2.58 0.11
N HIS A 353 6.34 2.03 -0.04
CA HIS A 353 7.58 2.74 -0.37
C HIS A 353 7.89 2.79 -1.88
N GLY A 354 6.90 2.45 -2.73
CA GLY A 354 7.00 2.62 -4.18
C GLY A 354 7.71 1.51 -4.95
N TRP A 355 8.04 0.39 -4.28
CA TRP A 355 8.66 -0.74 -4.96
C TRP A 355 7.65 -1.59 -5.72
N ASP A 356 7.98 -1.98 -6.94
CA ASP A 356 7.35 -3.10 -7.63
C ASP A 356 7.75 -4.41 -6.94
N LEU A 357 6.78 -5.28 -6.67
CA LEU A 357 7.02 -6.49 -5.92
C LEU A 357 7.40 -7.66 -6.84
N TYR A 358 8.64 -8.08 -6.77
CA TYR A 358 9.17 -9.25 -7.45
C TYR A 358 9.81 -10.23 -6.47
N TYR A 359 9.77 -11.52 -6.81
CA TYR A 359 10.56 -12.57 -6.15
C TYR A 359 11.29 -13.40 -7.20
N PHE A 360 12.28 -14.15 -6.77
CA PHE A 360 13.00 -15.06 -7.67
C PHE A 360 12.90 -16.48 -7.15
N ASN A 361 12.55 -17.43 -8.03
CA ASN A 361 12.56 -18.84 -7.68
C ASN A 361 12.92 -19.69 -8.89
N SER A 362 14.02 -20.43 -8.79
CA SER A 362 14.43 -21.38 -9.79
C SER A 362 14.81 -22.74 -9.17
N LYS A 363 14.67 -23.81 -9.96
CA LYS A 363 15.07 -25.18 -9.51
C LYS A 363 16.54 -25.26 -9.15
N LYS A 364 17.40 -24.49 -9.79
CA LYS A 364 18.86 -24.54 -9.64
C LYS A 364 19.34 -23.75 -8.42
N GLN A 365 18.79 -22.57 -8.21
CA GLN A 365 19.29 -21.62 -7.19
C GLN A 365 18.46 -21.62 -5.92
N GLY A 366 17.16 -21.90 -6.03
CA GLY A 366 16.20 -21.82 -4.92
C GLY A 366 15.37 -20.55 -4.99
N GLU A 367 14.81 -20.15 -3.86
CA GLU A 367 13.89 -19.01 -3.75
C GLU A 367 14.54 -17.85 -2.97
N ILE A 368 14.36 -16.63 -3.47
CA ILE A 368 14.64 -15.34 -2.82
C ILE A 368 13.31 -14.64 -2.60
N ASP A 369 13.03 -14.15 -1.40
CA ASP A 369 11.72 -13.63 -1.01
C ASP A 369 11.32 -12.40 -1.81
N PHE A 370 12.23 -11.43 -2.00
CA PHE A 370 12.03 -10.25 -2.83
C PHE A 370 13.28 -9.91 -3.67
N ILE A 371 13.03 -9.28 -4.80
CA ILE A 371 14.08 -8.68 -5.65
C ILE A 371 13.72 -7.21 -5.84
N LEU A 372 14.58 -6.34 -5.37
CA LEU A 372 14.44 -4.89 -5.53
C LEU A 372 15.29 -4.43 -6.72
N GLU A 373 14.74 -3.52 -7.52
CA GLU A 373 15.41 -2.92 -8.67
C GLU A 373 15.55 -1.41 -8.46
N THR A 374 16.79 -0.94 -8.46
CA THR A 374 17.12 0.48 -8.60
C THR A 374 17.70 0.72 -10.00
N ASP A 375 17.98 1.97 -10.39
CA ASP A 375 18.62 2.27 -11.67
C ASP A 375 20.00 1.61 -11.79
N ASP A 376 20.72 1.50 -10.69
CA ASP A 376 22.11 1.09 -10.65
C ASP A 376 22.33 -0.40 -10.32
N GLU A 377 21.38 -1.06 -9.66
CA GLU A 377 21.59 -2.40 -9.15
C GLU A 377 20.31 -3.20 -8.88
N ILE A 378 20.48 -4.52 -8.90
CA ILE A 378 19.50 -5.47 -8.39
C ILE A 378 19.92 -5.90 -6.98
N ILE A 379 18.98 -5.81 -6.02
CA ILE A 379 19.21 -6.13 -4.62
C ILE A 379 18.29 -7.29 -4.21
N PRO A 380 18.81 -8.52 -4.10
CA PRO A 380 18.07 -9.62 -3.48
C PRO A 380 17.84 -9.37 -2.00
N LEU A 381 16.61 -9.65 -1.53
CA LEU A 381 16.19 -9.45 -0.15
C LEU A 381 15.56 -10.73 0.37
N GLU A 382 16.07 -11.24 1.49
CA GLU A 382 15.56 -12.39 2.23
C GLU A 382 14.95 -11.95 3.55
N VAL A 383 13.88 -12.59 3.98
CA VAL A 383 13.22 -12.33 5.25
C VAL A 383 13.35 -13.54 6.17
N LYS A 384 13.98 -13.36 7.32
CA LYS A 384 14.29 -14.43 8.28
C LYS A 384 13.73 -14.11 9.66
N SER A 385 12.64 -14.75 10.05
CA SER A 385 12.04 -14.62 11.38
C SER A 385 12.66 -15.54 12.45
N GLY A 386 13.54 -16.48 12.06
CA GLY A 386 14.19 -17.45 12.94
C GLY A 386 15.61 -17.07 13.37
N LYS A 387 16.21 -17.92 14.22
CA LYS A 387 17.58 -17.72 14.72
C LYS A 387 18.66 -18.06 13.69
N ASP A 388 18.35 -18.91 12.69
CA ASP A 388 19.30 -19.36 11.66
C ASP A 388 19.33 -18.41 10.44
N TYR A 389 19.27 -17.08 10.68
CA TYR A 389 19.15 -16.06 9.62
C TYR A 389 20.41 -15.96 8.73
N GLU A 390 21.60 -16.40 9.19
CA GLU A 390 22.81 -16.45 8.38
C GLU A 390 22.83 -17.63 7.37
N ARG A 391 21.84 -18.54 7.44
CA ARG A 391 21.70 -19.65 6.49
C ARG A 391 20.78 -19.27 5.33
N HIS A 392 21.39 -18.89 4.22
CA HIS A 392 20.68 -18.44 3.02
C HIS A 392 21.32 -19.01 1.75
N ASN A 393 21.17 -20.32 1.54
CA ASN A 393 21.80 -21.04 0.42
C ASN A 393 21.42 -20.48 -0.96
N ALA A 394 20.15 -20.05 -1.15
CA ALA A 394 19.69 -19.47 -2.40
C ALA A 394 20.39 -18.13 -2.66
N LEU A 395 20.44 -17.25 -1.65
CA LEU A 395 21.09 -15.95 -1.73
C LEU A 395 22.59 -16.08 -2.06
N SER A 396 23.29 -17.01 -1.41
CA SER A 396 24.72 -17.28 -1.69
C SER A 396 24.96 -17.72 -3.12
N LYS A 397 24.07 -18.57 -3.68
CA LYS A 397 24.16 -19.01 -5.08
C LYS A 397 23.90 -17.87 -6.05
N VAL A 398 22.91 -17.03 -5.78
CA VAL A 398 22.55 -15.89 -6.61
C VAL A 398 23.69 -14.88 -6.63
N LEU A 399 24.27 -14.52 -5.47
CA LEU A 399 25.45 -13.65 -5.35
C LEU A 399 26.68 -14.21 -6.07
N SER A 400 26.86 -15.54 -6.11
CA SER A 400 27.99 -16.18 -6.78
C SER A 400 27.80 -16.41 -8.29
N THR A 401 26.63 -16.00 -8.86
CA THR A 401 26.32 -16.15 -10.27
C THR A 401 26.78 -14.92 -11.06
N PRO A 402 27.88 -14.96 -11.83
CA PRO A 402 28.47 -13.76 -12.44
C PRO A 402 27.53 -13.01 -13.39
N ASN A 403 26.68 -13.77 -14.13
CA ASN A 403 25.78 -13.21 -15.13
C ASN A 403 24.69 -12.30 -14.54
N TYR A 404 24.45 -12.36 -13.23
CA TYR A 404 23.44 -11.50 -12.58
C TYR A 404 23.99 -10.14 -12.18
N GLY A 405 25.30 -9.98 -12.07
CA GLY A 405 25.95 -8.70 -11.73
C GLY A 405 25.58 -8.16 -10.33
N ILE A 406 25.06 -9.02 -9.44
CA ILE A 406 24.59 -8.61 -8.12
C ILE A 406 25.77 -8.34 -7.19
N ARG A 407 25.81 -7.12 -6.65
CA ARG A 407 26.93 -6.64 -5.84
C ARG A 407 26.72 -6.83 -4.34
N ARG A 408 25.50 -6.71 -3.87
CA ARG A 408 25.11 -6.84 -2.46
C ARG A 408 23.73 -7.48 -2.33
N ALA A 409 23.41 -7.87 -1.10
CA ALA A 409 22.10 -8.41 -0.76
C ALA A 409 21.71 -7.95 0.66
N ILE A 410 20.42 -8.02 0.96
CA ILE A 410 19.85 -7.67 2.27
C ILE A 410 19.21 -8.92 2.87
N VAL A 411 19.47 -9.14 4.16
CA VAL A 411 18.74 -10.11 4.99
C VAL A 411 18.05 -9.37 6.11
N LEU A 412 16.73 -9.32 6.06
CA LEU A 412 15.91 -8.80 7.16
C LEU A 412 15.76 -9.87 8.23
N CYS A 413 16.13 -9.57 9.46
CA CYS A 413 16.14 -10.55 10.55
C CYS A 413 15.71 -9.93 11.90
N ASN A 414 15.69 -10.76 12.94
CA ASN A 414 15.39 -10.30 14.30
C ASN A 414 16.63 -9.79 15.05
N ASP A 415 17.83 -9.94 14.49
CA ASP A 415 19.07 -9.51 15.10
C ASP A 415 19.44 -8.08 14.73
N ASN A 416 20.40 -7.50 15.43
CA ASN A 416 20.84 -6.14 15.21
C ASN A 416 21.63 -5.97 13.90
N LEU A 417 21.73 -4.73 13.43
CA LEU A 417 22.40 -4.40 12.19
C LEU A 417 23.88 -4.83 12.22
N HIS A 418 24.32 -5.56 11.21
CA HIS A 418 25.72 -5.85 10.93
C HIS A 418 25.92 -6.18 9.44
N VAL A 419 27.15 -6.10 8.98
CA VAL A 419 27.53 -6.38 7.59
C VAL A 419 28.55 -7.50 7.56
N LYS A 420 28.34 -8.49 6.66
CA LYS A 420 29.25 -9.61 6.48
C LYS A 420 29.50 -9.86 4.98
N GLY A 421 30.65 -9.45 4.51
CA GLY A 421 30.97 -9.49 3.07
C GLY A 421 30.00 -8.59 2.28
N ASN A 422 29.30 -9.17 1.32
CA ASN A 422 28.33 -8.47 0.46
C ASN A 422 26.88 -8.55 0.99
N VAL A 423 26.69 -9.01 2.23
CA VAL A 423 25.35 -9.14 2.82
C VAL A 423 25.18 -8.18 3.99
N GLU A 424 24.16 -7.38 3.90
CA GLU A 424 23.70 -6.49 4.98
C GLU A 424 22.60 -7.21 5.78
N TYR A 425 22.83 -7.48 7.04
CA TYR A 425 21.84 -8.01 7.96
C TYR A 425 21.20 -6.85 8.69
N LEU A 426 19.94 -6.63 8.44
CA LEU A 426 19.17 -5.52 9.01
C LEU A 426 18.08 -6.06 9.92
N PRO A 427 17.85 -5.41 11.09
CA PRO A 427 16.63 -5.65 11.83
C PRO A 427 15.41 -5.45 10.93
N VAL A 428 14.43 -6.33 11.02
CA VAL A 428 13.26 -6.30 10.12
C VAL A 428 12.51 -4.96 10.16
N TYR A 429 12.50 -4.25 11.28
CA TYR A 429 11.88 -2.93 11.38
C TYR A 429 12.60 -1.86 10.53
N MET A 430 13.85 -2.10 10.09
CA MET A 430 14.56 -1.17 9.20
C MET A 430 14.04 -1.20 7.76
N THR A 431 13.09 -2.07 7.44
CA THR A 431 12.35 -2.01 6.17
C THR A 431 11.73 -0.62 5.96
N MET A 432 11.40 0.10 7.04
CA MET A 432 10.87 1.48 6.98
C MET A 432 11.82 2.47 6.28
N PHE A 433 13.09 2.13 6.08
CA PHE A 433 14.08 2.98 5.38
C PHE A 433 14.34 2.51 3.94
N LEU A 434 13.79 1.38 3.52
CA LEU A 434 13.90 0.89 2.16
C LEU A 434 12.86 1.59 1.26
N VAL A 435 13.09 2.87 0.98
CA VAL A 435 12.23 3.68 0.12
C VAL A 435 12.86 3.72 -1.27
N LYS A 436 12.06 3.45 -2.32
CA LYS A 436 12.50 3.63 -3.70
C LYS A 436 12.69 5.12 -3.94
N GLN A 437 13.90 5.50 -4.32
CA GLN A 437 14.20 6.89 -4.65
C GLN A 437 13.69 7.16 -6.07
N ASP A 438 12.97 8.26 -6.24
CA ASP A 438 12.68 8.78 -7.58
C ASP A 438 13.98 9.37 -8.14
N GLU A 439 14.51 8.73 -9.16
CA GLU A 439 15.88 8.94 -9.65
C GLU A 439 16.12 10.22 -10.43
N LEU A 440 15.05 10.91 -10.78
CA LEU A 440 15.13 12.14 -11.55
C LEU A 440 15.09 13.38 -10.65
N GLU A 441 16.10 13.57 -9.80
CA GLU A 441 16.38 14.91 -9.28
C GLU A 441 16.72 15.85 -10.45
N ASN A 442 15.67 16.37 -11.12
CA ASN A 442 15.76 17.44 -12.13
C ASN A 442 16.90 17.29 -13.16
N PRO A 443 16.93 16.27 -14.02
CA PRO A 443 17.89 16.23 -15.10
C PRO A 443 17.58 17.36 -16.09
N ILE A 444 18.23 18.52 -15.91
CA ILE A 444 18.14 19.61 -16.88
C ILE A 444 19.00 19.21 -18.07
N TYR A 445 18.38 18.63 -19.09
CA TYR A 445 19.04 18.39 -20.37
C TYR A 445 18.66 19.49 -21.35
N LYS A 446 19.63 20.33 -21.70
CA LYS A 446 19.49 21.35 -22.77
C LYS A 446 20.21 20.87 -24.01
N VAL A 447 19.48 20.69 -25.08
CA VAL A 447 20.08 20.49 -26.39
C VAL A 447 20.72 21.81 -26.82
N ASN A 448 22.01 21.79 -27.19
CA ASN A 448 22.64 22.91 -27.86
C ASN A 448 22.14 22.95 -29.32
N LEU A 449 21.43 24.00 -29.68
CA LEU A 449 20.87 24.23 -31.02
C LEU A 449 21.72 25.21 -31.86
N ASP A 450 22.96 25.49 -31.47
CA ASP A 450 23.90 26.25 -32.29
C ASP A 450 24.30 25.40 -33.50
N PHE A 451 23.76 25.74 -34.67
CA PHE A 451 24.06 25.13 -35.94
C PHE A 451 25.16 25.94 -36.66
#